data_056d0e751bc844ce96b71d870ffca456
#
_entry.id   056d0e751bc844ce96b71d870ffca456
#
_cell.length_a   1.000
_cell.length_b   1.000
_cell.length_c   1.000
_cell.angle_alpha   90.00
_cell.angle_beta   90.00
_cell.angle_gamma   90.00
#
_symmetry.space_group_name_H-M   'P 1'
#
loop_
_entity.id
_entity.type
_entity.pdbx_description
1 polymer ?
#
loop_
_entity_poly.entity_id
_entity_poly.type
_entity_poly.pdbx_seq_one_letter_code
_entity_poly.pdbx_strand_id
1 'polypeptide(L)'
;MTDLHELITRNAEFAVSEFSADLTINPSGNMMVVGCVDPRVDPAHVLGLRNGEAAIIRNVGGRITPATLRTMGMLGKVGAANASTHRPGDWNLVILHHTDCGMTDLAPFPDLLAEYFEIPLAELEAKSVSDPFGSVRVDVDAILAAIHASA
;
A
#
# COMPACT_ATOMS: atom_id res chain seq x y z
N MET A 1 -15.32 22.25 7.48
CA MET A 1 -14.37 21.97 6.36
C MET A 1 -12.99 22.24 6.92
N THR A 2 -12.10 21.25 6.87
CA THR A 2 -10.69 21.42 7.31
C THR A 2 -9.99 22.36 6.33
N ASP A 3 -9.38 23.43 6.80
CA ASP A 3 -8.62 24.36 5.99
C ASP A 3 -7.11 24.16 6.16
N LEU A 4 -6.30 24.82 5.31
CA LEU A 4 -4.85 24.69 5.36
C LEU A 4 -4.24 25.19 6.67
N HIS A 5 -4.84 26.25 7.28
CA HIS A 5 -4.36 26.77 8.53
C HIS A 5 -4.52 25.76 9.68
N GLU A 6 -5.66 25.08 9.70
CA GLU A 6 -5.91 23.98 10.65
C GLU A 6 -4.91 22.82 10.48
N LEU A 7 -4.57 22.45 9.23
CA LEU A 7 -3.56 21.41 8.98
C LEU A 7 -2.15 21.82 9.46
N ILE A 8 -1.78 23.07 9.27
CA ILE A 8 -0.50 23.60 9.77
C ILE A 8 -0.47 23.55 11.30
N THR A 9 -1.56 23.93 11.95
CA THR A 9 -1.68 23.87 13.41
C THR A 9 -1.53 22.45 13.94
N ARG A 10 -2.27 21.48 13.36
CA ARG A 10 -2.15 20.05 13.72
C ARG A 10 -0.75 19.50 13.50
N ASN A 11 -0.08 19.92 12.43
CA ASN A 11 1.29 19.49 12.17
C ASN A 11 2.28 20.07 13.20
N ALA A 12 2.09 21.31 13.63
CA ALA A 12 2.89 21.91 14.70
C ALA A 12 2.68 21.20 16.05
N GLU A 13 1.45 20.81 16.35
CA GLU A 13 1.11 20.02 17.54
C GLU A 13 1.78 18.64 17.50
N PHE A 14 1.68 17.95 16.36
CA PHE A 14 2.37 16.66 16.12
C PHE A 14 3.88 16.79 16.34
N ALA A 15 4.50 17.84 15.80
CA ALA A 15 5.94 18.04 15.91
C ALA A 15 6.42 18.20 17.37
N VAL A 16 5.55 18.69 18.26
CA VAL A 16 5.86 18.91 19.68
C VAL A 16 5.53 17.68 20.54
N SER A 17 4.43 16.97 20.23
CA SER A 17 3.87 15.97 21.14
C SER A 17 4.08 14.50 20.67
N GLU A 18 4.19 14.27 19.37
CA GLU A 18 4.18 12.91 18.81
C GLU A 18 5.42 12.58 17.95
N PHE A 19 6.14 13.61 17.50
CA PHE A 19 7.35 13.38 16.72
C PHE A 19 8.43 12.69 17.58
N SER A 20 9.03 11.64 17.02
CA SER A 20 10.19 10.97 17.62
C SER A 20 11.33 10.90 16.62
N ALA A 21 12.48 11.44 17.02
CA ALA A 21 13.73 11.36 16.25
C ALA A 21 14.36 9.96 16.26
N ASP A 22 13.90 9.08 17.15
CA ASP A 22 14.41 7.70 17.30
C ASP A 22 13.80 6.72 16.31
N LEU A 23 12.79 7.16 15.55
CA LEU A 23 12.19 6.31 14.51
C LEU A 23 13.18 6.09 13.37
N THR A 24 13.28 4.84 12.94
CA THR A 24 14.16 4.43 11.85
C THR A 24 13.40 4.40 10.53
N ILE A 25 14.14 4.51 9.42
CA ILE A 25 13.55 4.42 8.08
C ILE A 25 13.01 3.01 7.78
N ASN A 26 13.65 1.98 8.34
CA ASN A 26 13.13 0.62 8.27
C ASN A 26 12.03 0.42 9.31
N PRO A 27 10.87 -0.12 8.92
CA PRO A 27 9.74 -0.32 9.82
C PRO A 27 10.10 -1.24 10.99
N SER A 28 9.73 -0.84 12.21
CA SER A 28 10.02 -1.62 13.43
C SER A 28 9.28 -2.96 13.50
N GLY A 29 8.16 -3.08 12.78
CA GLY A 29 7.32 -4.29 12.75
C GLY A 29 7.69 -5.29 11.66
N ASN A 30 8.74 -5.05 10.85
CA ASN A 30 9.03 -5.85 9.65
C ASN A 30 7.77 -6.05 8.80
N MET A 31 7.05 -4.98 8.54
CA MET A 31 5.74 -5.03 7.90
C MET A 31 5.63 -4.01 6.77
N MET A 32 4.99 -4.42 5.69
CA MET A 32 4.52 -3.56 4.63
C MET A 32 3.03 -3.78 4.42
N VAL A 33 2.28 -2.71 4.28
CA VAL A 33 0.84 -2.76 3.98
C VAL A 33 0.61 -2.10 2.63
N VAL A 34 -0.13 -2.78 1.75
CA VAL A 34 -0.67 -2.19 0.53
C VAL A 34 -2.17 -2.07 0.71
N GLY A 35 -2.69 -0.85 0.64
CA GLY A 35 -4.10 -0.57 0.87
C GLY A 35 -4.67 0.48 -0.08
N CYS A 36 -5.98 0.68 0.00
CA CYS A 36 -6.68 1.66 -0.82
C CYS A 36 -6.41 3.10 -0.35
N VAL A 37 -6.42 4.05 -1.30
CA VAL A 37 -6.38 5.50 -1.01
C VAL A 37 -7.68 6.02 -0.39
N ASP A 38 -8.74 5.22 -0.35
CA ASP A 38 -10.02 5.58 0.24
C ASP A 38 -9.83 6.09 1.68
N PRO A 39 -10.29 7.31 2.00
CA PRO A 39 -10.07 7.91 3.32
C PRO A 39 -10.75 7.16 4.48
N ARG A 40 -11.73 6.31 4.19
CA ARG A 40 -12.45 5.50 5.19
C ARG A 40 -11.63 4.33 5.72
N VAL A 41 -10.58 3.92 4.99
CA VAL A 41 -9.80 2.70 5.27
C VAL A 41 -8.30 2.98 5.35
N ASP A 42 -7.93 4.05 6.03
CA ASP A 42 -6.51 4.31 6.29
C ASP A 42 -5.89 3.13 7.04
N PRO A 43 -4.86 2.46 6.47
CA PRO A 43 -4.29 1.26 7.07
C PRO A 43 -3.75 1.47 8.49
N ALA A 44 -3.14 2.62 8.77
CA ALA A 44 -2.63 2.90 10.11
C ALA A 44 -3.77 2.97 11.13
N HIS A 45 -4.90 3.57 10.73
CA HIS A 45 -6.07 3.69 11.60
C HIS A 45 -6.78 2.34 11.80
N VAL A 46 -7.13 1.65 10.68
CA VAL A 46 -7.95 0.42 10.78
C VAL A 46 -7.21 -0.77 11.35
N LEU A 47 -5.88 -0.81 11.23
CA LEU A 47 -5.04 -1.85 11.80
C LEU A 47 -4.42 -1.45 13.15
N GLY A 48 -4.64 -0.21 13.62
CA GLY A 48 -4.09 0.29 14.86
C GLY A 48 -2.55 0.38 14.85
N LEU A 49 -1.95 0.67 13.69
CA LEU A 49 -0.49 0.75 13.56
C LEU A 49 0.04 2.03 14.23
N ARG A 50 1.14 1.86 14.92
CA ARG A 50 1.90 2.98 15.50
C ARG A 50 2.82 3.60 14.45
N ASN A 51 3.20 4.85 14.68
CA ASN A 51 4.15 5.54 13.81
C ASN A 51 5.48 4.75 13.72
N GLY A 52 5.98 4.53 12.50
CA GLY A 52 7.21 3.76 12.25
C GLY A 52 7.06 2.23 12.30
N GLU A 53 5.87 1.69 12.54
CA GLU A 53 5.67 0.24 12.67
C GLU A 53 5.62 -0.49 11.32
N ALA A 54 5.07 0.13 10.29
CA ALA A 54 4.94 -0.44 8.95
C ALA A 54 5.26 0.56 7.85
N ALA A 55 5.75 0.08 6.71
CA ALA A 55 5.73 0.84 5.47
C ALA A 55 4.35 0.72 4.83
N ILE A 56 3.74 1.82 4.39
CA ILE A 56 2.38 1.83 3.86
C ILE A 56 2.39 2.37 2.43
N ILE A 57 1.91 1.57 1.49
CA ILE A 57 1.65 1.98 0.11
C ILE A 57 0.13 2.09 -0.05
N ARG A 58 -0.35 3.19 -0.62
CA ARG A 58 -1.77 3.37 -0.93
C ARG A 58 -1.95 3.74 -2.40
N ASN A 59 -2.87 3.05 -3.05
CA ASN A 59 -3.27 3.33 -4.42
C ASN A 59 -4.78 3.11 -4.62
N VAL A 60 -5.28 3.36 -5.82
CA VAL A 60 -6.70 3.11 -6.13
C VAL A 60 -6.98 1.61 -6.02
N GLY A 61 -7.88 1.25 -5.12
CA GLY A 61 -8.28 -0.14 -4.86
C GLY A 61 -7.32 -0.96 -4.00
N GLY A 62 -6.17 -0.41 -3.57
CA GLY A 62 -5.17 -1.17 -2.80
C GLY A 62 -4.50 -2.28 -3.62
N ARG A 63 -4.39 -2.10 -4.95
CA ARG A 63 -4.06 -3.14 -5.90
C ARG A 63 -2.56 -3.36 -6.09
N ILE A 64 -2.19 -4.60 -6.37
CA ILE A 64 -0.84 -4.96 -6.81
C ILE A 64 -0.75 -4.78 -8.32
N THR A 65 -0.22 -3.63 -8.72
CA THR A 65 0.05 -3.28 -10.11
C THR A 65 1.56 -3.32 -10.37
N PRO A 66 2.01 -3.29 -11.64
CA PRO A 66 3.44 -3.13 -11.94
C PRO A 66 4.06 -1.90 -11.27
N ALA A 67 3.33 -0.79 -11.15
CA ALA A 67 3.78 0.40 -10.44
C ALA A 67 3.97 0.14 -8.93
N THR A 68 3.06 -0.62 -8.31
CA THR A 68 3.18 -1.05 -6.92
C THR A 68 4.41 -1.90 -6.70
N LEU A 69 4.66 -2.88 -7.58
CA LEU A 69 5.84 -3.74 -7.53
C LEU A 69 7.14 -2.94 -7.68
N ARG A 70 7.17 -1.97 -8.59
CA ARG A 70 8.32 -1.05 -8.73
C ARG A 70 8.59 -0.26 -7.46
N THR A 71 7.53 0.27 -6.83
CA THR A 71 7.63 0.99 -5.55
C THR A 71 8.17 0.08 -4.44
N MET A 72 7.68 -1.15 -4.34
CA MET A 72 8.18 -2.13 -3.36
C MET A 72 9.66 -2.45 -3.59
N GLY A 73 10.08 -2.62 -4.85
CA GLY A 73 11.49 -2.82 -5.21
C GLY A 73 12.38 -1.63 -4.80
N MET A 74 11.91 -0.40 -4.98
CA MET A 74 12.60 0.81 -4.52
C MET A 74 12.72 0.84 -2.99
N LEU A 75 11.65 0.54 -2.27
CA LEU A 75 11.66 0.46 -0.80
C LEU A 75 12.63 -0.60 -0.30
N GLY A 76 12.71 -1.74 -0.98
CA GLY A 76 13.71 -2.78 -0.69
C GLY A 76 15.15 -2.26 -0.81
N LYS A 77 15.44 -1.42 -1.82
CA LYS A 77 16.76 -0.77 -1.96
C LYS A 77 17.03 0.26 -0.86
N VAL A 78 16.02 1.05 -0.49
CA VAL A 78 16.13 1.98 0.65
C VAL A 78 16.40 1.22 1.94
N GLY A 79 15.68 0.12 2.19
CA GLY A 79 15.90 -0.72 3.36
C GLY A 79 17.31 -1.29 3.41
N ALA A 80 17.82 -1.81 2.29
CA ALA A 80 19.18 -2.34 2.19
C ALA A 80 20.25 -1.25 2.41
N ALA A 81 20.06 -0.04 1.90
CA ALA A 81 20.97 1.08 2.11
C ALA A 81 21.02 1.52 3.58
N ASN A 82 20.03 1.18 4.38
CA ASN A 82 19.94 1.44 5.82
C ASN A 82 20.07 0.14 6.63
N ALA A 83 21.02 -0.71 6.26
CA ALA A 83 21.18 -2.06 6.82
C ALA A 83 21.40 -2.08 8.34
N SER A 84 21.96 -1.01 8.93
CA SER A 84 22.14 -0.89 10.39
C SER A 84 20.82 -0.89 11.17
N THR A 85 19.73 -0.52 10.52
CA THR A 85 18.37 -0.52 11.09
C THR A 85 17.49 -1.62 10.48
N HIS A 86 18.03 -2.36 9.51
CA HIS A 86 17.33 -3.50 8.91
C HIS A 86 17.36 -4.69 9.88
N ARG A 87 16.20 -5.25 10.16
CA ARG A 87 16.09 -6.50 10.90
C ARG A 87 15.98 -7.65 9.89
N PRO A 88 17.02 -8.50 9.78
CA PRO A 88 16.89 -9.74 9.01
C PRO A 88 15.78 -10.58 9.61
N GLY A 89 15.00 -11.24 8.78
CA GLY A 89 13.94 -12.12 9.23
C GLY A 89 12.70 -12.01 8.37
N ASP A 90 11.65 -12.61 8.83
CA ASP A 90 10.41 -12.71 8.08
C ASP A 90 9.70 -11.34 8.01
N TRP A 91 9.46 -10.91 6.79
CA TRP A 91 8.65 -9.74 6.49
C TRP A 91 7.20 -10.16 6.29
N ASN A 92 6.30 -9.41 6.93
CA ASN A 92 4.86 -9.56 6.70
C ASN A 92 4.42 -8.55 5.63
N LEU A 93 3.80 -9.07 4.57
CA LEU A 93 3.12 -8.24 3.59
C LEU A 93 1.62 -8.40 3.79
N VAL A 94 0.95 -7.28 4.05
CA VAL A 94 -0.50 -7.21 4.22
C VAL A 94 -1.11 -6.56 2.99
N ILE A 95 -2.01 -7.27 2.32
CA ILE A 95 -2.85 -6.73 1.26
C ILE A 95 -4.22 -6.43 1.85
N LEU A 96 -4.54 -5.14 1.96
CA LEU A 96 -5.75 -4.65 2.60
C LEU A 96 -6.73 -4.13 1.56
N HIS A 97 -7.71 -4.95 1.19
CA HIS A 97 -8.87 -4.54 0.40
C HIS A 97 -10.07 -4.25 1.30
N HIS A 98 -11.08 -3.61 0.75
CA HIS A 98 -12.32 -3.31 1.45
C HIS A 98 -13.52 -3.43 0.52
N THR A 99 -14.69 -3.63 1.09
CA THR A 99 -15.98 -3.57 0.39
C THR A 99 -16.35 -2.13 0.07
N ASP A 100 -17.28 -1.93 -0.85
CA ASP A 100 -17.72 -0.59 -1.28
C ASP A 100 -16.55 0.30 -1.72
N CYS A 101 -15.60 -0.29 -2.45
CA CYS A 101 -14.42 0.41 -2.96
C CYS A 101 -14.75 1.15 -4.25
N GLY A 102 -14.34 2.42 -4.34
CA GLY A 102 -14.52 3.23 -5.56
C GLY A 102 -13.84 2.65 -6.81
N MET A 103 -12.95 1.66 -6.67
CA MET A 103 -12.40 0.91 -7.79
C MET A 103 -13.52 0.24 -8.61
N THR A 104 -14.61 -0.19 -7.99
CA THR A 104 -15.76 -0.82 -8.67
C THR A 104 -16.49 0.16 -9.59
N ASP A 105 -16.44 1.46 -9.28
CA ASP A 105 -17.05 2.50 -10.09
C ASP A 105 -16.31 2.72 -11.42
N LEU A 106 -15.10 2.19 -11.53
CA LEU A 106 -14.29 2.23 -12.76
C LEU A 106 -14.62 1.08 -13.73
N ALA A 107 -15.48 0.14 -13.36
CA ALA A 107 -15.88 -0.96 -14.25
C ALA A 107 -16.41 -0.50 -15.62
N PRO A 108 -17.14 0.65 -15.77
CA PRO A 108 -17.52 1.19 -17.06
C PRO A 108 -16.37 1.75 -17.91
N PHE A 109 -15.15 1.79 -17.38
CA PHE A 109 -13.96 2.35 -18.04
C PHE A 109 -12.86 1.29 -18.19
N PRO A 110 -13.12 0.20 -18.95
CA PRO A 110 -12.21 -0.94 -19.01
C PRO A 110 -10.83 -0.62 -19.60
N ASP A 111 -10.74 0.32 -20.55
CA ASP A 111 -9.45 0.73 -21.13
C ASP A 111 -8.56 1.42 -20.07
N LEU A 112 -9.14 2.27 -19.23
CA LEU A 112 -8.44 2.91 -18.12
C LEU A 112 -7.93 1.88 -17.11
N LEU A 113 -8.72 0.88 -16.81
CA LEU A 113 -8.32 -0.21 -15.91
C LEU A 113 -7.23 -1.07 -16.52
N ALA A 114 -7.32 -1.40 -17.81
CA ALA A 114 -6.27 -2.15 -18.51
C ALA A 114 -4.93 -1.41 -18.49
N GLU A 115 -4.95 -0.09 -18.70
CA GLU A 115 -3.77 0.78 -18.56
C GLU A 115 -3.24 0.78 -17.12
N TYR A 116 -4.11 0.91 -16.13
CA TYR A 116 -3.74 0.90 -14.71
C TYR A 116 -3.02 -0.39 -14.31
N PHE A 117 -3.47 -1.53 -14.82
CA PHE A 117 -2.84 -2.84 -14.57
C PHE A 117 -1.70 -3.15 -15.55
N GLU A 118 -1.46 -2.32 -16.57
CA GLU A 118 -0.48 -2.54 -17.65
C GLU A 118 -0.68 -3.90 -18.33
N ILE A 119 -1.93 -4.25 -18.67
CA ILE A 119 -2.32 -5.52 -19.30
C ILE A 119 -3.18 -5.31 -20.56
N PRO A 120 -3.24 -6.29 -21.47
CA PRO A 120 -4.23 -6.30 -22.55
C PRO A 120 -5.66 -6.27 -21.98
N LEU A 121 -6.56 -5.57 -22.67
CA LEU A 121 -7.97 -5.48 -22.27
C LEU A 121 -8.64 -6.85 -22.07
N ALA A 122 -8.27 -7.84 -22.90
CA ALA A 122 -8.79 -9.19 -22.80
C ALA A 122 -8.45 -9.92 -21.48
N GLU A 123 -7.46 -9.43 -20.74
CA GLU A 123 -7.02 -10.01 -19.46
C GLU A 123 -7.65 -9.30 -18.25
N LEU A 124 -8.44 -8.24 -18.46
CA LEU A 124 -8.97 -7.41 -17.39
C LEU A 124 -9.91 -8.17 -16.46
N GLU A 125 -10.72 -9.10 -16.99
CA GLU A 125 -11.65 -9.90 -16.18
C GLU A 125 -10.92 -10.67 -15.06
N ALA A 126 -9.70 -11.16 -15.34
CA ALA A 126 -8.89 -11.87 -14.37
C ALA A 126 -8.44 -11.00 -13.18
N LYS A 127 -8.58 -9.68 -13.24
CA LYS A 127 -8.28 -8.75 -12.14
C LYS A 127 -9.40 -8.64 -11.10
N SER A 128 -10.57 -9.22 -11.36
CA SER A 128 -11.71 -9.25 -10.42
C SER A 128 -12.04 -7.87 -9.83
N VAL A 129 -12.09 -6.84 -10.68
CA VAL A 129 -12.21 -5.43 -10.25
C VAL A 129 -13.43 -5.19 -9.37
N SER A 130 -14.56 -5.84 -9.68
CA SER A 130 -15.85 -5.67 -8.99
C SER A 130 -16.07 -6.65 -7.83
N ASP A 131 -15.08 -7.50 -7.54
CA ASP A 131 -15.16 -8.49 -6.46
C ASP A 131 -13.97 -8.28 -5.48
N PRO A 132 -14.19 -7.63 -4.32
CA PRO A 132 -13.11 -7.35 -3.37
C PRO A 132 -12.50 -8.62 -2.76
N PHE A 133 -13.26 -9.72 -2.65
CA PHE A 133 -12.74 -10.99 -2.15
C PHE A 133 -11.91 -11.73 -3.22
N GLY A 134 -12.36 -11.69 -4.48
CA GLY A 134 -11.59 -12.21 -5.60
C GLY A 134 -10.33 -11.39 -5.86
N SER A 135 -10.43 -10.07 -5.86
CA SER A 135 -9.31 -9.17 -6.13
C SER A 135 -8.17 -9.30 -5.13
N VAL A 136 -8.44 -9.48 -3.84
CA VAL A 136 -7.37 -9.67 -2.85
C VAL A 136 -6.60 -10.97 -3.09
N ARG A 137 -7.27 -12.03 -3.50
CA ARG A 137 -6.62 -13.32 -3.86
C ARG A 137 -5.74 -13.16 -5.09
N VAL A 138 -6.26 -12.51 -6.13
CA VAL A 138 -5.49 -12.20 -7.36
C VAL A 138 -4.21 -11.43 -7.02
N ASP A 139 -4.29 -10.46 -6.13
CA ASP A 139 -3.15 -9.63 -5.76
C ASP A 139 -2.14 -10.39 -4.88
N VAL A 140 -2.59 -11.27 -3.99
CA VAL A 140 -1.71 -12.18 -3.25
C VAL A 140 -0.95 -13.11 -4.20
N ASP A 141 -1.63 -13.70 -5.18
CA ASP A 141 -1.00 -14.57 -6.18
C ASP A 141 0.02 -13.79 -7.03
N ALA A 142 -0.29 -12.55 -7.39
CA ALA A 142 0.64 -11.68 -8.13
C ALA A 142 1.94 -11.39 -7.35
N ILE A 143 1.84 -11.15 -6.05
CA ILE A 143 3.01 -10.96 -5.18
C ILE A 143 3.83 -12.24 -5.07
N LEU A 144 3.18 -13.39 -4.83
CA LEU A 144 3.87 -14.66 -4.72
C LEU A 144 4.63 -14.99 -6.01
N ALA A 145 4.01 -14.77 -7.18
CA ALA A 145 4.65 -14.93 -8.47
C ALA A 145 5.87 -14.00 -8.64
N ALA A 146 5.76 -12.73 -8.22
CA ALA A 146 6.86 -11.76 -8.30
C ALA A 146 8.05 -12.15 -7.38
N ILE A 147 7.77 -12.65 -6.18
CA ILE A 147 8.79 -13.13 -5.24
C ILE A 147 9.53 -14.34 -5.84
N HIS A 148 8.78 -15.33 -6.35
CA HIS A 148 9.39 -16.53 -6.97
C HIS A 148 10.23 -16.20 -8.21
N ALA A 149 9.84 -15.20 -9.01
CA ALA A 149 10.60 -14.77 -10.18
C ALA A 149 11.90 -14.04 -9.82
N SER A 150 12.03 -13.55 -8.58
CA SER A 150 13.19 -12.79 -8.08
C SER A 150 14.19 -13.65 -7.29
N ALA A 151 13.80 -14.89 -6.98
CA ALA A 151 14.61 -15.84 -6.22
C ALA A 151 15.55 -16.65 -7.15
#